data_9e60fea3a2f1ca94b513387c26e9da44
#
_entry.id   9e60fea3a2f1ca94b513387c26e9da44
#
_cell.length_a   1.000
_cell.length_b   1.000
_cell.length_c   1.000
_cell.angle_alpha   90.00
_cell.angle_beta   90.00
_cell.angle_gamma   90.00
#
_symmetry.space_group_name_H-M   'P 1'
#
loop_
_entity.id
_entity.type
_entity.pdbx_description
1 polymer ?
#
loop_
_entity_poly.entity_id
_entity_poly.type
_entity_poly.pdbx_seq_one_letter_code
_entity_poly.pdbx_strand_id
1 'polypeptide(L)'
;MIDFKVDESLCVSCGACVKDCLHQALRMDTYPVMVDEGHCIRCQHCLAVCPTGAVSIMGAAASDCTPLAGNIPEPRQLDTLFKGRRSVRHYKRENVSPGLLQELLDSAAYAPTGSNAQNLLV
;
A
#
# COMPACT_ATOMS: atom_id res chain seq x y z
N MET A 1 -13.85 -14.14 -0.94
CA MET A 1 -14.55 -12.97 -1.54
C MET A 1 -13.79 -11.72 -1.20
N ILE A 2 -13.44 -10.90 -2.19
CA ILE A 2 -12.74 -9.61 -1.99
C ILE A 2 -13.81 -8.55 -1.77
N ASP A 3 -13.78 -7.91 -0.59
CA ASP A 3 -14.69 -6.82 -0.27
C ASP A 3 -14.22 -5.55 -0.99
N PHE A 4 -14.73 -5.31 -2.20
CA PHE A 4 -14.49 -4.11 -3.00
C PHE A 4 -15.77 -3.28 -3.05
N LYS A 5 -15.69 -2.03 -2.62
CA LYS A 5 -16.83 -1.12 -2.57
C LYS A 5 -16.46 0.25 -3.16
N VAL A 6 -17.45 0.90 -3.69
CA VAL A 6 -17.35 2.27 -4.20
C VAL A 6 -18.44 3.11 -3.53
N ASP A 7 -18.04 4.21 -2.91
CA ASP A 7 -18.97 5.22 -2.45
C ASP A 7 -19.41 6.06 -3.66
N GLU A 8 -20.66 5.83 -4.09
CA GLU A 8 -21.23 6.49 -5.26
C GLU A 8 -21.35 8.00 -5.10
N SER A 9 -21.47 8.48 -3.87
CA SER A 9 -21.56 9.92 -3.57
C SER A 9 -20.22 10.65 -3.76
N LEU A 10 -19.11 9.93 -3.62
CA LEU A 10 -17.75 10.45 -3.79
C LEU A 10 -17.16 10.11 -5.17
N CYS A 11 -17.68 9.08 -5.83
CA CYS A 11 -17.13 8.61 -7.09
C CYS A 11 -17.47 9.56 -8.24
N VAL A 12 -16.45 10.12 -8.87
CA VAL A 12 -16.56 10.98 -10.06
C VAL A 12 -16.42 10.21 -11.37
N SER A 13 -16.49 8.89 -11.34
CA SER A 13 -16.41 8.00 -12.50
C SER A 13 -15.20 8.24 -13.42
N CYS A 14 -14.07 8.69 -12.87
CA CYS A 14 -12.85 9.03 -13.64
C CYS A 14 -12.12 7.81 -14.22
N GLY A 15 -12.43 6.59 -13.78
CA GLY A 15 -11.82 5.35 -14.24
C GLY A 15 -10.37 5.12 -13.82
N ALA A 16 -9.77 5.96 -12.97
CA ALA A 16 -8.37 5.83 -12.56
C ALA A 16 -8.07 4.46 -11.94
N CYS A 17 -8.93 3.98 -11.03
CA CYS A 17 -8.79 2.68 -10.37
C CYS A 17 -8.87 1.49 -11.35
N VAL A 18 -9.69 1.59 -12.39
CA VAL A 18 -9.82 0.56 -13.44
C VAL A 18 -8.57 0.57 -14.32
N LYS A 19 -8.11 1.75 -14.74
CA LYS A 19 -6.94 1.91 -15.60
C LYS A 19 -5.64 1.46 -14.93
N ASP A 20 -5.52 1.69 -13.61
CA ASP A 20 -4.34 1.32 -12.83
C ASP A 20 -4.31 -0.18 -12.45
N CYS A 21 -5.42 -0.91 -12.64
CA CYS A 21 -5.50 -2.32 -12.33
C CYS A 21 -4.79 -3.16 -13.41
N LEU A 22 -3.51 -3.46 -13.21
CA LEU A 22 -2.68 -4.23 -14.15
C LEU A 22 -3.25 -5.63 -14.45
N HIS A 23 -3.97 -6.21 -13.50
CA HIS A 23 -4.56 -7.54 -13.63
C HIS A 23 -6.00 -7.52 -14.15
N GLN A 24 -6.52 -6.35 -14.52
CA GLN A 24 -7.86 -6.18 -15.12
C GLN A 24 -8.99 -6.81 -14.30
N ALA A 25 -8.81 -6.85 -12.98
CA ALA A 25 -9.84 -7.35 -12.06
C ALA A 25 -11.05 -6.41 -11.93
N LEU A 26 -10.89 -5.16 -12.39
CA LEU A 26 -11.91 -4.12 -12.36
C LEU A 26 -12.35 -3.74 -13.77
N ARG A 27 -13.62 -3.40 -13.90
CA ARG A 27 -14.20 -2.81 -15.12
C ARG A 27 -14.98 -1.56 -14.77
N MET A 28 -15.06 -0.63 -15.71
CA MET A 28 -15.96 0.53 -15.61
C MET A 28 -17.35 0.16 -16.13
N ASP A 29 -18.33 0.39 -15.29
CA ASP A 29 -19.73 0.47 -15.64
C ASP A 29 -20.19 1.90 -15.35
N THR A 30 -21.33 2.15 -14.74
CA THR A 30 -21.66 3.48 -14.15
C THR A 30 -20.61 3.86 -13.11
N TYR A 31 -20.22 2.90 -12.29
CA TYR A 31 -19.12 2.98 -11.32
C TYR A 31 -18.16 1.79 -11.53
N PRO A 32 -16.93 1.87 -10.97
CA PRO A 32 -16.00 0.75 -11.02
C PRO A 32 -16.58 -0.49 -10.31
N VAL A 33 -16.52 -1.63 -10.96
CA VAL A 33 -16.96 -2.92 -10.41
C VAL A 33 -15.87 -3.96 -10.45
N MET A 34 -15.83 -4.83 -9.45
CA MET A 34 -14.97 -6.01 -9.44
C MET A 34 -15.62 -7.08 -10.35
N VAL A 35 -14.90 -7.47 -11.40
CA VAL A 35 -15.38 -8.47 -12.35
C VAL A 35 -14.69 -9.82 -12.22
N ASP A 36 -13.49 -9.84 -11.68
CA ASP A 36 -12.74 -11.08 -11.47
C ASP A 36 -11.88 -10.98 -10.19
N GLU A 37 -12.38 -11.58 -9.12
CA GLU A 37 -11.66 -11.67 -7.85
C GLU A 37 -10.40 -12.54 -7.94
N GLY A 38 -10.37 -13.51 -8.83
CA GLY A 38 -9.23 -14.41 -9.04
C GLY A 38 -8.02 -13.69 -9.63
N HIS A 39 -8.26 -12.65 -10.42
CA HIS A 39 -7.21 -11.80 -10.95
C HIS A 39 -6.72 -10.72 -9.98
N CYS A 40 -7.46 -10.45 -8.91
CA CYS A 40 -7.07 -9.44 -7.93
C CYS A 40 -5.91 -9.92 -7.05
N ILE A 41 -4.74 -9.30 -7.20
CA ILE A 41 -3.55 -9.58 -6.37
C ILE A 41 -3.55 -8.82 -5.03
N ARG A 42 -4.64 -8.20 -4.64
CA ARG A 42 -4.82 -7.50 -3.36
C ARG A 42 -3.82 -6.37 -3.11
N CYS A 43 -3.32 -5.73 -4.16
CA CYS A 43 -2.28 -4.69 -4.08
C CYS A 43 -2.78 -3.32 -3.61
N GLN A 44 -4.10 -3.12 -3.49
CA GLN A 44 -4.75 -1.88 -3.06
C GLN A 44 -4.47 -0.63 -3.94
N HIS A 45 -3.87 -0.77 -5.12
CA HIS A 45 -3.63 0.36 -6.02
C HIS A 45 -4.92 1.12 -6.36
N CYS A 46 -6.03 0.41 -6.57
CA CYS A 46 -7.33 1.02 -6.84
C CYS A 46 -7.80 1.98 -5.73
N LEU A 47 -7.48 1.66 -4.47
CA LEU A 47 -7.70 2.54 -3.31
C LEU A 47 -6.77 3.75 -3.37
N ALA A 48 -5.48 3.50 -3.58
CA ALA A 48 -4.43 4.53 -3.51
C ALA A 48 -4.54 5.59 -4.61
N VAL A 49 -4.98 5.21 -5.83
CA VAL A 49 -5.09 6.15 -6.97
C VAL A 49 -6.41 6.91 -7.01
N CYS A 50 -7.37 6.60 -6.12
CA CYS A 50 -8.67 7.24 -6.14
C CYS A 50 -8.57 8.71 -5.66
N PRO A 51 -8.81 9.71 -6.55
CA PRO A 51 -8.59 11.11 -6.19
C PRO A 51 -9.60 11.64 -5.17
N THR A 52 -10.74 10.98 -5.04
CA THR A 52 -11.83 11.39 -4.13
C THR A 52 -11.96 10.47 -2.92
N GLY A 53 -11.14 9.41 -2.83
CA GLY A 53 -11.23 8.42 -1.76
C GLY A 53 -12.50 7.56 -1.79
N ALA A 54 -13.18 7.48 -2.95
CA ALA A 54 -14.44 6.74 -3.10
C ALA A 54 -14.29 5.22 -3.02
N VAL A 55 -13.09 4.69 -3.23
CA VAL A 55 -12.84 3.24 -3.26
C VAL A 55 -12.45 2.74 -1.88
N SER A 56 -13.04 1.62 -1.46
CA SER A 56 -12.56 0.81 -0.34
C SER A 56 -12.38 -0.64 -0.78
N ILE A 57 -11.44 -1.33 -0.19
CA ILE A 57 -11.13 -2.73 -0.53
C ILE A 57 -10.54 -3.47 0.67
N MET A 58 -11.01 -4.69 0.90
CA MET A 58 -10.53 -5.55 2.00
C MET A 58 -10.63 -4.87 3.38
N GLY A 59 -11.67 -4.10 3.60
CA GLY A 59 -11.91 -3.38 4.85
C GLY A 59 -11.10 -2.09 5.03
N ALA A 60 -10.20 -1.74 4.09
CA ALA A 60 -9.45 -0.49 4.11
C ALA A 60 -10.14 0.59 3.27
N ALA A 61 -10.18 1.81 3.77
CA ALA A 61 -10.66 3.01 3.08
C ALA A 61 -9.57 4.08 3.04
N ALA A 62 -9.77 5.12 2.22
CA ALA A 62 -8.80 6.21 2.09
C ALA A 62 -8.56 6.94 3.43
N SER A 63 -9.59 7.02 4.29
CA SER A 63 -9.51 7.60 5.64
C SER A 63 -8.56 6.85 6.58
N ASP A 64 -8.31 5.57 6.32
CA ASP A 64 -7.46 4.72 7.14
C ASP A 64 -5.99 4.80 6.74
N CYS A 65 -5.72 5.47 5.61
CA CYS A 65 -4.39 5.55 5.03
C CYS A 65 -3.66 6.82 5.49
N THR A 66 -2.36 6.69 5.75
CA THR A 66 -1.51 7.85 6.02
C THR A 66 -1.25 8.61 4.71
N PRO A 67 -1.59 9.91 4.62
CA PRO A 67 -1.26 10.70 3.44
C PRO A 67 0.25 10.75 3.20
N LEU A 68 0.68 10.56 1.96
CA LEU A 68 2.11 10.66 1.61
C LEU A 68 2.59 12.12 1.64
N ALA A 69 1.73 13.07 1.27
CA ALA A 69 2.06 14.48 1.26
C ALA A 69 2.51 14.96 2.68
N GLY A 70 3.72 15.46 2.78
CA GLY A 70 4.31 15.91 4.04
C GLY A 70 4.86 14.80 4.95
N ASN A 71 4.63 13.52 4.62
CA ASN A 71 5.06 12.37 5.43
C ASN A 71 6.22 11.56 4.80
N ILE A 72 6.66 11.93 3.60
CA ILE A 72 7.84 11.33 2.97
C ILE A 72 9.06 12.21 3.17
N PRO A 73 10.26 11.65 3.35
CA PRO A 73 11.48 12.40 3.49
C PRO A 73 11.79 13.24 2.23
N GLU A 74 12.35 14.42 2.42
CA GLU A 74 12.89 15.19 1.31
C GLU A 74 14.00 14.42 0.58
N PRO A 75 14.18 14.59 -0.75
CA PRO A 75 15.19 13.88 -1.53
C PRO A 75 16.61 13.98 -0.94
N ARG A 76 16.96 15.12 -0.36
CA ARG A 76 18.27 15.32 0.31
C ARG A 76 18.44 14.47 1.56
N GLN A 77 17.37 14.24 2.31
CA GLN A 77 17.40 13.40 3.50
C GLN A 77 17.64 11.93 3.11
N LEU A 78 16.96 11.45 2.07
CA LEU A 78 17.17 10.10 1.51
C LEU A 78 18.58 9.94 0.95
N ASP A 79 19.09 10.92 0.18
CA ASP A 79 20.45 10.89 -0.36
C ASP A 79 21.50 10.82 0.77
N THR A 80 21.32 11.63 1.82
CA THR A 80 22.19 11.61 3.00
C THR A 80 22.15 10.26 3.71
N LEU A 81 20.95 9.67 3.88
CA LEU A 81 20.77 8.36 4.49
C LEU A 81 21.52 7.28 3.69
N PHE A 82 21.30 7.22 2.38
CA PHE A 82 21.95 6.22 1.53
C PHE A 82 23.47 6.36 1.45
N LYS A 83 23.98 7.59 1.34
CA LYS A 83 25.42 7.86 1.28
C LYS A 83 26.10 7.72 2.64
N GLY A 84 25.40 8.07 3.71
CA GLY A 84 25.92 8.07 5.08
C GLY A 84 25.95 6.69 5.74
N ARG A 85 25.04 5.76 5.36
CA ARG A 85 24.96 4.45 6.00
C ARG A 85 26.25 3.63 5.84
N ARG A 86 26.62 2.95 6.89
CA ARG A 86 27.76 2.02 6.92
C ARG A 86 27.34 0.71 7.57
N SER A 87 28.06 -0.37 7.27
CA SER A 87 27.87 -1.63 7.97
C SER A 87 28.19 -1.47 9.45
N VAL A 88 27.25 -1.78 10.31
CA VAL A 88 27.46 -1.83 11.76
C VAL A 88 28.19 -3.12 12.10
N ARG A 89 29.31 -3.01 12.83
CA ARG A 89 30.15 -4.16 13.23
C ARG A 89 30.34 -4.26 14.74
N HIS A 90 29.92 -3.25 15.47
CA HIS A 90 29.96 -3.22 16.93
C HIS A 90 28.53 -3.04 17.44
N TYR A 91 28.05 -4.00 18.17
CA TYR A 91 26.69 -4.03 18.69
C TYR A 91 26.69 -3.82 20.21
N LYS A 92 25.66 -3.19 20.72
CA LYS A 92 25.41 -3.14 22.14
C LYS A 92 25.05 -4.54 22.64
N ARG A 93 25.41 -4.83 23.90
CA ARG A 93 25.03 -6.11 24.55
C ARG A 93 23.68 -5.95 25.27
N GLU A 94 22.68 -5.57 24.54
CA GLU A 94 21.32 -5.41 25.03
C GLU A 94 20.32 -5.98 24.00
N ASN A 95 19.23 -6.52 24.48
CA ASN A 95 18.20 -7.04 23.59
C ASN A 95 17.38 -5.90 23.01
N VAL A 96 16.92 -6.09 21.77
CA VAL A 96 15.94 -5.20 21.14
C VAL A 96 14.60 -5.40 21.83
N SER A 97 13.90 -4.32 22.16
CA SER A 97 12.59 -4.43 22.80
C SER A 97 11.57 -5.10 21.87
N PRO A 98 10.63 -5.90 22.40
CA PRO A 98 9.59 -6.52 21.58
C PRO A 98 8.76 -5.51 20.78
N GLY A 99 8.50 -4.32 21.33
CA GLY A 99 7.79 -3.25 20.61
C GLY A 99 8.53 -2.78 19.38
N LEU A 100 9.85 -2.53 19.48
CA LEU A 100 10.65 -2.14 18.32
C LEU A 100 10.76 -3.26 17.28
N LEU A 101 10.83 -4.53 17.70
CA LEU A 101 10.79 -5.66 16.78
C LEU A 101 9.47 -5.70 16.01
N GLN A 102 8.35 -5.47 16.70
CA GLN A 102 7.04 -5.42 16.05
C GLN A 102 6.96 -4.27 15.04
N GLU A 103 7.40 -3.07 15.40
CA GLU A 103 7.43 -1.93 14.47
C GLU A 103 8.25 -2.22 13.20
N LEU A 104 9.38 -2.90 13.34
CA LEU A 104 10.22 -3.30 12.20
C LEU A 104 9.52 -4.33 11.31
N LEU A 105 8.85 -5.32 11.92
CA LEU A 105 8.07 -6.33 11.18
C LEU A 105 6.87 -5.70 10.46
N ASP A 106 6.16 -4.81 11.12
CA ASP A 106 5.04 -4.07 10.52
C ASP A 106 5.52 -3.24 9.31
N SER A 107 6.67 -2.58 9.43
CA SER A 107 7.26 -1.85 8.30
C SER A 107 7.69 -2.78 7.16
N ALA A 108 8.26 -3.94 7.49
CA ALA A 108 8.69 -4.93 6.50
C ALA A 108 7.51 -5.54 5.71
N ALA A 109 6.31 -5.60 6.32
CA ALA A 109 5.10 -6.07 5.66
C ALA A 109 4.68 -5.22 4.44
N TYR A 110 5.14 -3.97 4.36
CA TYR A 110 4.91 -3.10 3.21
C TYR A 110 5.96 -3.25 2.10
N ALA A 111 6.92 -4.17 2.24
CA ALA A 111 7.92 -4.39 1.20
C ALA A 111 7.24 -4.93 -0.08
N PRO A 112 7.57 -4.39 -1.28
CA PRO A 112 7.04 -4.89 -2.53
C PRO A 112 7.45 -6.35 -2.77
N THR A 113 6.50 -7.17 -3.19
CA THR A 113 6.74 -8.56 -3.56
C THR A 113 6.17 -8.85 -4.95
N GLY A 114 6.70 -9.87 -5.65
CA GLY A 114 6.19 -10.26 -6.96
C GLY A 114 4.69 -10.60 -6.89
N SER A 115 3.88 -9.96 -7.74
CA SER A 115 2.42 -10.09 -7.74
C SER A 115 1.76 -9.89 -6.37
N ASN A 116 2.38 -9.10 -5.50
CA ASN A 116 1.93 -8.89 -4.12
C ASN A 116 1.73 -10.20 -3.33
N ALA A 117 2.57 -11.20 -3.56
CA ALA A 117 2.42 -12.53 -2.97
C ALA A 117 2.63 -12.54 -1.45
N GLN A 118 3.38 -11.58 -0.91
CA GLN A 118 3.64 -11.39 0.53
C GLN A 118 4.07 -12.67 1.26
N ASN A 119 4.81 -13.53 0.58
CA ASN A 119 5.23 -14.85 1.06
C ASN A 119 6.60 -14.83 1.77
N LEU A 120 6.95 -13.70 2.36
CA LEU A 120 8.17 -13.58 3.17
C LEU A 120 7.95 -14.26 4.53
N LEU A 121 8.88 -15.12 4.90
CA LEU A 121 8.97 -15.70 6.24
C LEU A 121 10.07 -14.95 7.01
N VAL A 122 9.78 -14.54 8.22
CA VAL A 122 10.71 -13.86 9.14
C VAL A 122 10.91 -14.69 10.39
#